data_b63bd0f3de4f6e7b25d9cb37fcbcd232
#
_entry.id   b63bd0f3de4f6e7b25d9cb37fcbcd232
#
_cell.length_a   1.000
_cell.length_b   1.000
_cell.length_c   1.000
_cell.angle_alpha   90.00
_cell.angle_beta   90.00
_cell.angle_gamma   90.00
#
_symmetry.space_group_name_H-M   'P 1'
#
loop_
_entity.id
_entity.type
_entity.pdbx_description
1 polymer ?
#
loop_
_entity_poly.entity_id
_entity_poly.type
_entity_poly.pdbx_seq_one_letter_code
_entity_poly.pdbx_strand_id
1 'polypeptide(L)'
;MSLWDVFKAPADGSTEQSLLQTFSAIPRRDTRLGVAGKISTPDDVASCLNQGVDFVALGRAAILHHDYPRQVAADAGFRPAELPVSSDHLLTEGLSDTFVNYMRNWKGFVAD
;
A
#
# COMPACT_ATOMS: atom_id res chain seq x y z
N MET A 1 10.67 6.64 -0.29
CA MET A 1 10.32 6.56 -1.72
C MET A 1 8.82 6.35 -1.86
N SER A 2 8.17 7.15 -2.66
CA SER A 2 6.73 7.02 -2.92
C SER A 2 6.52 6.89 -4.43
N LEU A 3 5.92 5.79 -4.85
CA LEU A 3 5.66 5.46 -6.24
C LEU A 3 4.20 5.04 -6.41
N TRP A 4 3.73 5.02 -7.65
CA TRP A 4 2.40 4.48 -7.93
C TRP A 4 2.35 2.96 -7.71
N ASP A 5 3.41 2.26 -8.14
CA ASP A 5 3.56 0.81 -8.01
C ASP A 5 5.05 0.46 -7.88
N VAL A 6 5.46 0.03 -6.69
CA VAL A 6 6.88 -0.28 -6.40
C VAL A 6 7.34 -1.58 -7.05
N PHE A 7 6.41 -2.46 -7.43
CA PHE A 7 6.70 -3.77 -8.00
C PHE A 7 6.88 -3.74 -9.53
N LYS A 8 6.55 -2.62 -10.18
CA LYS A 8 6.76 -2.46 -11.62
C LYS A 8 8.21 -2.20 -11.98
N ALA A 9 8.60 -2.64 -13.16
CA ALA A 9 9.83 -2.21 -13.82
C ALA A 9 9.67 -0.76 -14.34
N PRO A 10 10.79 -0.04 -14.58
CA PRO A 10 10.76 1.27 -15.22
C PRO A 10 10.03 1.24 -16.57
N ALA A 11 9.24 2.28 -16.84
CA ALA A 11 8.45 2.37 -18.06
C ALA A 11 9.28 2.55 -19.35
N ASP A 12 10.52 2.99 -19.21
CA ASP A 12 11.47 3.18 -20.33
C ASP A 12 12.11 1.86 -20.81
N GLY A 13 11.83 0.74 -20.14
CA GLY A 13 12.40 -0.56 -20.48
C GLY A 13 13.89 -0.71 -20.22
N SER A 14 14.50 0.18 -19.44
CA SER A 14 15.94 0.17 -19.14
C SER A 14 16.39 -1.09 -18.38
N THR A 15 15.49 -1.73 -17.66
CA THR A 15 15.73 -2.96 -16.91
C THR A 15 14.42 -3.71 -16.65
N GLU A 16 14.51 -5.03 -16.44
CA GLU A 16 13.38 -5.86 -15.97
C GLU A 16 13.24 -5.85 -14.45
N GLN A 17 14.22 -5.33 -13.72
CA GLN A 17 14.15 -5.20 -12.27
C GLN A 17 13.03 -4.24 -11.88
N SER A 18 12.32 -4.56 -10.79
CA SER A 18 11.31 -3.65 -10.26
C SER A 18 11.95 -2.36 -9.73
N LEU A 19 11.15 -1.30 -9.65
CA LEU A 19 11.57 -0.06 -9.02
C LEU A 19 12.01 -0.29 -7.56
N LEU A 20 11.32 -1.18 -6.84
CA LEU A 20 11.70 -1.60 -5.49
C LEU A 20 13.12 -2.18 -5.46
N GLN A 21 13.44 -3.12 -6.34
CA GLN A 21 14.78 -3.73 -6.43
C GLN A 21 15.84 -2.68 -6.76
N THR A 22 15.56 -1.82 -7.71
CA THR A 22 16.49 -0.77 -8.15
C THR A 22 16.81 0.19 -6.99
N PHE A 23 15.80 0.68 -6.28
CA PHE A 23 16.00 1.65 -5.20
C PHE A 23 16.55 1.02 -3.92
N SER A 24 16.18 -0.22 -3.60
CA SER A 24 16.74 -0.92 -2.43
C SER A 24 18.22 -1.24 -2.56
N ALA A 25 18.72 -1.37 -3.78
CA ALA A 25 20.13 -1.65 -4.07
C ALA A 25 21.04 -0.41 -3.93
N ILE A 26 20.48 0.80 -3.83
CA ILE A 26 21.29 2.02 -3.69
C ILE A 26 21.98 2.04 -2.32
N PRO A 27 23.32 2.26 -2.27
CA PRO A 27 24.01 2.38 -1.01
C PRO A 27 23.49 3.55 -0.17
N ARG A 28 23.00 3.27 1.04
CA ARG A 28 22.34 4.25 1.91
C ARG A 28 23.08 4.51 3.22
N ARG A 29 24.10 3.74 3.53
CA ARG A 29 24.77 3.75 4.84
C ARG A 29 23.74 3.57 5.96
N ASP A 30 23.63 4.53 6.88
CA ASP A 30 22.70 4.50 8.00
C ASP A 30 21.31 5.08 7.69
N THR A 31 21.10 5.54 6.45
CA THR A 31 19.80 6.09 6.03
C THR A 31 18.80 4.97 5.80
N ARG A 32 17.68 5.01 6.51
CA ARG A 32 16.58 4.07 6.35
C ARG A 32 15.77 4.37 5.10
N LEU A 33 15.27 3.32 4.46
CA LEU A 33 14.42 3.40 3.28
C LEU A 33 12.98 3.02 3.65
N GLY A 34 12.06 3.98 3.53
CA GLY A 34 10.64 3.72 3.53
C GLY A 34 10.08 3.73 2.11
N VAL A 35 9.13 2.87 1.82
CA VAL A 35 8.50 2.79 0.50
C VAL A 35 6.98 2.81 0.59
N ALA A 36 6.36 3.43 -0.42
CA ALA A 36 4.92 3.46 -0.64
C ALA A 36 4.62 3.24 -2.12
N GLY A 37 3.58 2.50 -2.43
CA GLY A 37 3.08 2.33 -3.80
C GLY A 37 2.53 0.94 -4.06
N LYS A 38 1.20 0.83 -4.07
CA LYS A 38 0.43 -0.39 -4.35
C LYS A 38 0.78 -1.58 -3.44
N ILE A 39 1.12 -1.29 -2.19
CA ILE A 39 1.34 -2.28 -1.13
C ILE A 39 0.00 -2.46 -0.43
N SER A 40 -0.56 -3.68 -0.46
CA SER A 40 -1.89 -3.94 0.10
C SER A 40 -2.02 -5.24 0.88
N THR A 41 -1.28 -6.28 0.51
CA THR A 41 -1.34 -7.58 1.18
C THR A 41 -0.17 -7.80 2.14
N PRO A 42 -0.27 -8.73 3.11
CA PRO A 42 0.87 -9.14 3.92
C PRO A 42 2.06 -9.60 3.09
N ASP A 43 1.82 -10.28 1.97
CA ASP A 43 2.88 -10.74 1.05
C ASP A 43 3.60 -9.56 0.40
N ASP A 44 2.88 -8.50 0.03
CA ASP A 44 3.48 -7.26 -0.49
C ASP A 44 4.41 -6.63 0.56
N VAL A 45 3.95 -6.55 1.80
CA VAL A 45 4.75 -6.02 2.93
C VAL A 45 5.99 -6.86 3.14
N ALA A 46 5.85 -8.19 3.24
CA ALA A 46 6.95 -9.11 3.41
C ALA A 46 7.96 -9.02 2.25
N SER A 47 7.48 -8.90 1.02
CA SER A 47 8.31 -8.74 -0.18
C SER A 47 9.16 -7.46 -0.11
N CYS A 48 8.58 -6.34 0.32
CA CYS A 48 9.31 -5.09 0.52
C CYS A 48 10.41 -5.23 1.58
N LEU A 49 10.05 -5.75 2.74
CA LEU A 49 10.99 -5.92 3.85
C LEU A 49 12.13 -6.89 3.50
N ASN A 50 11.83 -8.00 2.82
CA ASN A 50 12.82 -8.98 2.39
C ASN A 50 13.81 -8.42 1.35
N GLN A 51 13.45 -7.36 0.63
CA GLN A 51 14.33 -6.68 -0.31
C GLN A 51 15.16 -5.56 0.34
N GLY A 52 15.17 -5.46 1.67
CA GLY A 52 16.02 -4.52 2.39
C GLY A 52 15.39 -3.15 2.63
N VAL A 53 14.07 -3.03 2.46
CA VAL A 53 13.32 -1.86 2.88
C VAL A 53 13.14 -1.89 4.40
N ASP A 54 13.30 -0.76 5.06
CA ASP A 54 13.22 -0.67 6.52
C ASP A 54 11.79 -0.55 7.04
N PHE A 55 10.91 0.10 6.27
CA PHE A 55 9.47 0.23 6.59
C PHE A 55 8.64 0.51 5.34
N VAL A 56 7.36 0.19 5.42
CA VAL A 56 6.39 0.47 4.36
C VAL A 56 5.37 1.51 4.81
N ALA A 57 4.90 2.33 3.88
CA ALA A 57 3.78 3.24 4.09
C ALA A 57 2.58 2.75 3.25
N LEU A 58 1.43 2.69 3.90
CA LEU A 58 0.19 2.21 3.29
C LEU A 58 -0.75 3.37 3.03
N GLY A 59 -1.35 3.39 1.84
CA GLY A 59 -2.41 4.31 1.50
C GLY A 59 -3.78 3.63 1.56
N ARG A 60 -4.24 3.12 0.43
CA ARG A 60 -5.60 2.56 0.28
C ARG A 60 -5.91 1.46 1.30
N ALA A 61 -4.98 0.55 1.54
CA ALA A 61 -5.19 -0.54 2.50
C ALA A 61 -5.47 -0.03 3.92
N ALA A 62 -4.83 1.07 4.34
CA ALA A 62 -5.07 1.69 5.64
C ALA A 62 -6.38 2.48 5.70
N ILE A 63 -6.87 3.00 4.56
CA ILE A 63 -8.19 3.62 4.46
C ILE A 63 -9.30 2.55 4.56
N LEU A 64 -9.07 1.39 3.95
CA LEU A 64 -10.01 0.27 3.97
C LEU A 64 -10.05 -0.45 5.31
N HIS A 65 -8.96 -0.41 6.08
CA HIS A 65 -8.82 -1.08 7.38
C HIS A 65 -7.95 -0.21 8.31
N HIS A 66 -8.58 0.53 9.22
CA HIS A 66 -7.87 1.40 10.17
C HIS A 66 -6.86 0.65 11.05
N ASP A 67 -7.11 -0.62 11.31
CA ASP A 67 -6.28 -1.50 12.12
C ASP A 67 -5.42 -2.47 11.29
N TYR A 68 -5.16 -2.15 10.03
CA TYR A 68 -4.40 -2.99 9.10
C TYR A 68 -3.16 -3.67 9.71
N PRO A 69 -2.28 -2.96 10.46
CA PRO A 69 -1.10 -3.61 11.04
C PRO A 69 -1.46 -4.72 12.01
N ARG A 70 -2.55 -4.57 12.76
CA ARG A 70 -3.03 -5.58 13.70
C ARG A 70 -3.57 -6.80 12.96
N GLN A 71 -4.33 -6.59 11.89
CA GLN A 71 -4.87 -7.66 11.05
C GLN A 71 -3.75 -8.49 10.44
N VAL A 72 -2.74 -7.84 9.87
CA VAL A 72 -1.57 -8.51 9.26
C VAL A 72 -0.75 -9.27 10.31
N ALA A 73 -0.57 -8.70 11.50
CA ALA A 73 0.18 -9.36 12.58
C ALA A 73 -0.56 -10.59 13.10
N ALA A 74 -1.90 -10.59 13.11
CA ALA A 74 -2.71 -11.71 13.57
C ALA A 74 -2.88 -12.80 12.52
N ASP A 75 -2.91 -12.47 11.25
CA ASP A 75 -3.18 -13.42 10.15
C ASP A 75 -2.36 -13.06 8.89
N ALA A 76 -1.37 -13.89 8.60
CA ALA A 76 -0.57 -13.76 7.37
C ALA A 76 -1.39 -13.98 6.08
N GLY A 77 -2.54 -14.62 6.19
CA GLY A 77 -3.50 -14.81 5.08
C GLY A 77 -4.47 -13.65 4.90
N PHE A 78 -4.41 -12.61 5.76
CA PHE A 78 -5.30 -11.44 5.67
C PHE A 78 -5.29 -10.84 4.26
N ARG A 79 -6.48 -10.46 3.80
CA ARG A 79 -6.66 -9.74 2.52
C ARG A 79 -7.53 -8.53 2.77
N PRO A 80 -7.09 -7.33 2.35
CA PRO A 80 -7.93 -6.13 2.43
C PRO A 80 -9.23 -6.30 1.62
N ALA A 81 -10.25 -5.55 2.00
CA ALA A 81 -11.48 -5.48 1.24
C ALA A 81 -11.20 -5.08 -0.22
N GLU A 82 -11.89 -5.73 -1.14
CA GLU A 82 -11.79 -5.41 -2.56
C GLU A 82 -12.58 -4.16 -2.90
N LEU A 83 -12.04 -3.34 -3.77
CA LEU A 83 -12.70 -2.13 -4.26
C LEU A 83 -13.67 -2.47 -5.40
N PRO A 84 -14.79 -1.76 -5.51
CA PRO A 84 -15.25 -0.69 -4.62
C PRO A 84 -15.88 -1.20 -3.32
N VAL A 85 -15.78 -0.41 -2.25
CA VAL A 85 -16.46 -0.70 -0.98
C VAL A 85 -17.66 0.24 -0.77
N SER A 86 -18.60 -0.15 0.11
CA SER A 86 -19.72 0.72 0.47
C SER A 86 -19.27 1.89 1.34
N SER A 87 -20.05 2.98 1.35
CA SER A 87 -19.84 4.08 2.29
C SER A 87 -19.96 3.62 3.75
N ASP A 88 -20.87 2.70 4.05
CA ASP A 88 -21.03 2.14 5.39
C ASP A 88 -19.76 1.40 5.87
N HIS A 89 -19.07 0.67 4.98
CA HIS A 89 -17.78 0.08 5.31
C HIS A 89 -16.78 1.14 5.76
N LEU A 90 -16.65 2.22 5.00
CA LEU A 90 -15.69 3.29 5.31
C LEU A 90 -16.03 4.03 6.61
N LEU A 91 -17.32 4.27 6.87
CA LEU A 91 -17.78 4.86 8.14
C LEU A 91 -17.46 3.94 9.32
N THR A 92 -17.64 2.62 9.17
CA THR A 92 -17.30 1.62 10.19
C THR A 92 -15.79 1.61 10.45
N GLU A 93 -14.97 1.82 9.42
CA GLU A 93 -13.52 1.97 9.53
C GLU A 93 -13.08 3.32 10.11
N GLY A 94 -14.02 4.19 10.47
CA GLY A 94 -13.76 5.44 11.17
C GLY A 94 -13.59 6.67 10.28
N LEU A 95 -13.88 6.59 8.98
CA LEU A 95 -13.91 7.77 8.13
C LEU A 95 -15.11 8.65 8.46
N SER A 96 -14.94 9.97 8.41
CA SER A 96 -16.06 10.91 8.47
C SER A 96 -16.83 10.95 7.15
N ASP A 97 -18.08 11.40 7.18
CA ASP A 97 -18.88 11.61 5.96
C ASP A 97 -18.17 12.49 4.94
N THR A 98 -17.47 13.53 5.42
CA THR A 98 -16.70 14.43 4.56
C THR A 98 -15.59 13.65 3.84
N PHE A 99 -14.90 12.76 4.55
CA PHE A 99 -13.80 12.00 3.95
C PHE A 99 -14.34 10.88 3.03
N VAL A 100 -15.45 10.25 3.36
CA VAL A 100 -16.15 9.31 2.45
C VAL A 100 -16.52 10.00 1.14
N ASN A 101 -17.08 11.22 1.21
CA ASN A 101 -17.41 12.02 0.02
C ASN A 101 -16.15 12.38 -0.78
N TYR A 102 -15.04 12.69 -0.12
CA TYR A 102 -13.76 12.91 -0.79
C TYR A 102 -13.29 11.66 -1.54
N MET A 103 -13.46 10.46 -0.96
CA MET A 103 -13.06 9.20 -1.59
C MET A 103 -13.87 8.87 -2.87
N ARG A 104 -15.06 9.45 -3.04
CA ARG A 104 -15.86 9.33 -4.28
C ARG A 104 -15.18 9.96 -5.50
N ASN A 105 -14.24 10.88 -5.31
CA ASN A 105 -13.44 11.44 -6.40
C ASN A 105 -12.50 10.39 -7.05
N TRP A 106 -12.26 9.27 -6.36
CA TRP A 106 -11.45 8.18 -6.87
C TRP A 106 -12.36 7.13 -7.50
N LYS A 107 -12.42 7.16 -8.83
CA LYS A 107 -13.27 6.23 -9.58
C LYS A 107 -13.04 4.79 -9.13
N GLY A 108 -14.13 4.10 -8.75
CA GLY A 108 -14.10 2.72 -8.31
C GLY A 108 -13.60 2.52 -6.88
N PHE A 109 -13.60 3.56 -6.02
CA PHE A 109 -13.28 3.41 -4.61
C PHE A 109 -14.53 3.18 -3.76
N VAL A 110 -15.56 4.00 -3.95
CA VAL A 110 -16.84 3.90 -3.23
C VAL A 110 -17.92 3.40 -4.18
N ALA A 111 -18.68 2.37 -3.75
CA ALA A 111 -19.67 1.69 -4.60
C ALA A 111 -21.00 2.45 -4.76
N ASP A 112 -21.39 3.24 -3.77
CA ASP A 112 -22.70 3.89 -3.65
C ASP A 112 -22.68 5.43 -3.65
#